data_4c25d248084f29f98af3af7e63ac9def
#
_entry.id   4c25d248084f29f98af3af7e63ac9def
#
_cell.length_a   1.000
_cell.length_b   1.000
_cell.length_c   1.000
_cell.angle_alpha   90.00
_cell.angle_beta   90.00
_cell.angle_gamma   90.00
#
_symmetry.space_group_name_H-M   'P 1'
#
loop_
_entity.id
_entity.type
_entity.pdbx_description
1 polymer ?
#
loop_
_entity_poly.entity_id
_entity_poly.type
_entity_poly.pdbx_seq_one_letter_code
_entity_poly.pdbx_strand_id
1 'polypeptide(L)'
;MRAVLLVAFLAACGGKSSTTTATTTPAAPAPVAKALPDVPFDQLDQDQRAQFMKEKVVPAMKPVFQNHDPKAYGDFGCKTCHGKEADKEHFDMPNPDLPAIGKTTDWSKFEKADIDWMRNEVKPAMAKVMNMPEWTPENPKGFGCLECHPAAE
;
A
#
# COMPACT_ATOMS: atom_id res chain seq x y z
N MET A 1 -5.66 -62.38 2.88
CA MET A 1 -5.72 -63.20 1.65
C MET A 1 -6.69 -62.59 0.65
N ARG A 2 -6.21 -62.05 -0.42
CA ARG A 2 -6.80 -61.91 -1.75
C ARG A 2 -5.93 -60.97 -2.53
N ALA A 3 -5.27 -61.43 -3.27
CA ALA A 3 -4.44 -61.53 -4.44
C ALA A 3 -5.04 -60.77 -5.62
N VAL A 4 -4.13 -59.99 -6.25
CA VAL A 4 -3.77 -59.92 -7.67
C VAL A 4 -4.76 -59.30 -8.63
N LEU A 5 -4.36 -58.27 -9.35
CA LEU A 5 -4.09 -58.42 -10.80
C LEU A 5 -3.40 -57.16 -11.35
N LEU A 6 -2.18 -57.38 -11.83
CA LEU A 6 -1.48 -56.51 -12.76
C LEU A 6 -2.19 -56.53 -14.12
N VAL A 7 -2.42 -55.38 -14.72
CA VAL A 7 -2.64 -55.30 -16.17
C VAL A 7 -1.73 -54.20 -16.72
N ALA A 8 -0.70 -54.62 -17.38
CA ALA A 8 0.16 -53.80 -18.21
C ALA A 8 -0.54 -53.56 -19.57
N PHE A 9 -0.73 -52.28 -19.94
CA PHE A 9 -1.02 -51.92 -21.33
C PHE A 9 0.11 -51.08 -21.89
N LEU A 10 0.90 -51.72 -22.73
CA LEU A 10 1.79 -51.08 -23.68
C LEU A 10 0.94 -50.65 -24.88
N ALA A 11 0.85 -49.37 -25.15
CA ALA A 11 0.42 -48.86 -26.44
C ALA A 11 1.42 -47.80 -26.90
N ALA A 12 2.30 -48.22 -27.77
CA ALA A 12 3.15 -47.34 -28.57
C ALA A 12 2.29 -46.72 -29.67
N CYS A 13 2.21 -45.41 -29.74
CA CYS A 13 1.79 -44.70 -30.94
C CYS A 13 2.75 -43.54 -31.16
N GLY A 14 3.50 -43.65 -32.25
CA GLY A 14 4.37 -42.58 -32.77
C GLY A 14 3.56 -41.38 -33.19
N GLY A 15 3.90 -40.23 -32.68
CA GLY A 15 3.37 -38.92 -33.03
C GLY A 15 4.49 -38.02 -33.51
N LYS A 16 4.39 -37.56 -34.76
CA LYS A 16 5.29 -36.64 -35.44
C LYS A 16 5.67 -35.42 -34.57
N SER A 17 6.95 -35.23 -34.39
CA SER A 17 7.49 -33.96 -33.85
C SER A 17 7.22 -32.82 -34.85
N SER A 18 6.21 -31.99 -34.56
CA SER A 18 6.06 -30.70 -35.20
C SER A 18 6.92 -29.71 -34.43
N THR A 19 8.07 -29.37 -34.98
CA THR A 19 8.94 -28.31 -34.49
C THR A 19 8.22 -26.98 -34.75
N THR A 20 7.45 -26.50 -33.76
CA THR A 20 6.92 -25.13 -33.79
C THR A 20 8.04 -24.20 -33.39
N THR A 21 8.64 -23.55 -34.37
CA THR A 21 9.58 -22.44 -34.16
C THR A 21 8.82 -21.31 -33.50
N ALA A 22 8.93 -21.17 -32.17
CA ALA A 22 8.43 -20.04 -31.44
C ALA A 22 9.24 -18.80 -31.88
N THR A 23 8.63 -17.94 -32.69
CA THR A 23 9.15 -16.63 -32.98
C THR A 23 9.07 -15.83 -31.69
N THR A 24 10.20 -15.74 -30.98
CA THR A 24 10.34 -14.86 -29.82
C THR A 24 10.33 -13.41 -30.30
N THR A 25 9.17 -12.79 -30.30
CA THR A 25 9.07 -11.34 -30.44
C THR A 25 9.84 -10.71 -29.28
N PRO A 26 10.83 -9.84 -29.51
CA PRO A 26 11.51 -9.17 -28.41
C PRO A 26 10.47 -8.39 -27.60
N ALA A 27 10.37 -8.71 -26.31
CA ALA A 27 9.56 -7.94 -25.39
C ALA A 27 10.06 -6.50 -25.42
N ALA A 28 9.13 -5.56 -25.65
CA ALA A 28 9.45 -4.13 -25.56
C ALA A 28 10.14 -3.86 -24.22
N PRO A 29 11.21 -3.07 -24.17
CA PRO A 29 11.86 -2.74 -22.89
C PRO A 29 10.82 -2.13 -21.96
N ALA A 30 10.72 -2.71 -20.76
CA ALA A 30 9.87 -2.15 -19.70
C ALA A 30 10.26 -0.68 -19.49
N PRO A 31 9.29 0.24 -19.31
CA PRO A 31 9.59 1.65 -19.07
C PRO A 31 10.55 1.74 -17.88
N VAL A 32 11.72 2.32 -18.14
CA VAL A 32 12.72 2.56 -17.10
C VAL A 32 12.08 3.55 -16.12
N ALA A 33 11.77 3.10 -14.91
CA ALA A 33 11.24 3.95 -13.87
C ALA A 33 12.20 5.13 -13.69
N LYS A 34 11.73 6.34 -13.97
CA LYS A 34 12.52 7.56 -13.82
C LYS A 34 12.82 7.72 -12.34
N ALA A 35 14.09 7.86 -11.97
CA ALA A 35 14.47 8.07 -10.59
C ALA A 35 13.71 9.29 -10.02
N LEU A 36 13.16 9.14 -8.82
CA LEU A 36 12.48 10.24 -8.14
C LEU A 36 13.48 11.36 -7.87
N PRO A 37 13.14 12.63 -8.16
CA PRO A 37 13.98 13.75 -7.82
C PRO A 37 14.07 13.92 -6.30
N ASP A 38 15.20 14.41 -5.81
CA ASP A 38 15.41 14.72 -4.39
C ASP A 38 14.86 16.13 -4.07
N VAL A 39 13.54 16.21 -4.05
CA VAL A 39 12.78 17.42 -3.73
C VAL A 39 11.65 17.10 -2.74
N PRO A 40 11.13 18.10 -2.01
CA PRO A 40 9.95 17.91 -1.16
C PRO A 40 8.75 17.33 -1.92
N PHE A 41 7.91 16.55 -1.23
CA PHE A 41 6.77 15.86 -1.82
C PHE A 41 5.79 16.79 -2.55
N ASP A 42 5.58 18.00 -2.04
CA ASP A 42 4.69 19.02 -2.63
C ASP A 42 5.20 19.56 -3.97
N GLN A 43 6.50 19.41 -4.25
CA GLN A 43 7.12 19.81 -5.52
C GLN A 43 7.14 18.70 -6.57
N LEU A 44 6.76 17.47 -6.20
CA LEU A 44 6.63 16.37 -7.14
C LEU A 44 5.39 16.57 -8.03
N ASP A 45 5.51 16.20 -9.31
CA ASP A 45 4.34 16.08 -10.18
C ASP A 45 3.47 14.85 -9.81
N GLN A 46 2.32 14.70 -10.44
CA GLN A 46 1.36 13.66 -10.10
C GLN A 46 1.93 12.23 -10.26
N ASP A 47 2.66 11.97 -11.34
CA ASP A 47 3.27 10.66 -11.59
C ASP A 47 4.37 10.36 -10.57
N GLN A 48 5.19 11.35 -10.25
CA GLN A 48 6.24 11.27 -9.25
C GLN A 48 5.65 11.05 -7.83
N ARG A 49 4.54 11.70 -7.49
CA ARG A 49 3.82 11.46 -6.22
C ARG A 49 3.31 10.03 -6.15
N ALA A 50 2.69 9.52 -7.22
CA ALA A 50 2.23 8.14 -7.28
C ALA A 50 3.40 7.15 -7.15
N GLN A 51 4.53 7.42 -7.79
CA GLN A 51 5.75 6.63 -7.66
C GLN A 51 6.29 6.68 -6.23
N PHE A 52 6.37 7.87 -5.63
CA PHE A 52 6.81 8.06 -4.24
C PHE A 52 5.96 7.26 -3.25
N MET A 53 4.62 7.30 -3.41
CA MET A 53 3.72 6.49 -2.57
C MET A 53 4.01 5.00 -2.69
N LYS A 54 4.18 4.48 -3.92
CA LYS A 54 4.46 3.05 -4.16
C LYS A 54 5.84 2.62 -3.66
N GLU A 55 6.86 3.42 -3.85
CA GLU A 55 8.26 3.04 -3.61
C GLU A 55 8.76 3.39 -2.20
N LYS A 56 8.18 4.40 -1.56
CA LYS A 56 8.61 4.90 -0.25
C LYS A 56 7.56 4.70 0.83
N VAL A 57 6.34 5.21 0.60
CA VAL A 57 5.32 5.23 1.65
C VAL A 57 4.76 3.84 1.92
N VAL A 58 4.30 3.12 0.88
CA VAL A 58 3.70 1.78 1.07
C VAL A 58 4.68 0.81 1.73
N PRO A 59 5.95 0.66 1.31
CA PRO A 59 6.88 -0.24 1.97
C PRO A 59 7.22 0.15 3.42
N ALA A 60 7.27 1.45 3.72
CA ALA A 60 7.55 1.93 5.08
C ALA A 60 6.37 1.72 6.03
N MET A 61 5.14 1.96 5.55
CA MET A 61 3.95 1.94 6.39
C MET A 61 3.31 0.57 6.52
N LYS A 62 3.45 -0.31 5.52
CA LYS A 62 2.89 -1.66 5.57
C LYS A 62 3.25 -2.42 6.86
N PRO A 63 4.52 -2.53 7.28
CA PRO A 63 4.85 -3.21 8.53
C PRO A 63 4.28 -2.51 9.77
N VAL A 64 4.17 -1.18 9.80
CA VAL A 64 3.59 -0.43 10.91
C VAL A 64 2.12 -0.84 11.13
N PHE A 65 1.36 -0.96 10.05
CA PHE A 65 -0.05 -1.35 10.10
C PHE A 65 -0.23 -2.84 10.36
N GLN A 66 0.52 -3.69 9.67
CA GLN A 66 0.40 -5.15 9.81
C GLN A 66 0.88 -5.67 11.16
N ASN A 67 1.82 -5.00 11.81
CA ASN A 67 2.25 -5.34 13.18
C ASN A 67 1.18 -4.98 14.22
N HIS A 68 0.38 -3.94 13.97
CA HIS A 68 -0.72 -3.57 14.85
C HIS A 68 -1.91 -4.54 14.74
N ASP A 69 -2.41 -4.75 13.52
CA ASP A 69 -3.45 -5.74 13.24
C ASP A 69 -3.22 -6.42 11.88
N PRO A 70 -2.58 -7.60 11.85
CA PRO A 70 -2.30 -8.32 10.62
C PRO A 70 -3.56 -8.83 9.90
N LYS A 71 -4.68 -8.95 10.62
CA LYS A 71 -5.94 -9.39 10.03
C LYS A 71 -6.66 -8.23 9.35
N ALA A 72 -6.74 -7.07 10.00
CA ALA A 72 -7.37 -5.88 9.45
C ALA A 72 -6.56 -5.31 8.28
N TYR A 73 -5.23 -5.37 8.37
CA TYR A 73 -4.32 -4.75 7.38
C TYR A 73 -3.55 -5.76 6.53
N GLY A 74 -4.06 -6.99 6.37
CA GLY A 74 -3.45 -8.01 5.52
C GLY A 74 -3.21 -7.53 4.09
N ASP A 75 -4.20 -6.86 3.51
CA ASP A 75 -4.18 -6.28 2.16
C ASP A 75 -3.81 -4.78 2.19
N PHE A 76 -2.80 -4.41 3.00
CA PHE A 76 -2.35 -3.03 3.09
C PHE A 76 -1.90 -2.47 1.73
N GLY A 77 -2.45 -1.32 1.35
CA GLY A 77 -2.17 -0.63 0.09
C GLY A 77 -2.79 0.76 0.03
N CYS A 78 -2.97 1.28 -1.19
CA CYS A 78 -3.47 2.65 -1.42
C CYS A 78 -4.80 2.93 -0.69
N LYS A 79 -5.73 1.97 -0.70
CA LYS A 79 -7.04 2.10 -0.05
C LYS A 79 -6.97 2.25 1.46
N THR A 80 -5.94 1.71 2.11
CA THR A 80 -5.82 1.78 3.57
C THR A 80 -5.78 3.24 4.05
N CYS A 81 -5.15 4.11 3.26
CA CYS A 81 -5.02 5.52 3.60
C CYS A 81 -5.99 6.41 2.79
N HIS A 82 -6.17 6.13 1.49
CA HIS A 82 -6.96 6.97 0.58
C HIS A 82 -8.43 6.56 0.44
N GLY A 83 -8.85 5.46 1.11
CA GLY A 83 -10.22 4.99 1.06
C GLY A 83 -10.61 4.30 -0.26
N LYS A 84 -11.91 4.09 -0.43
CA LYS A 84 -12.49 3.34 -1.57
C LYS A 84 -12.31 4.03 -2.93
N GLU A 85 -12.17 5.36 -2.93
CA GLU A 85 -12.02 6.11 -4.18
C GLU A 85 -10.64 5.92 -4.82
N ALA A 86 -9.66 5.36 -4.09
CA ALA A 86 -8.35 4.99 -4.63
C ALA A 86 -8.43 3.97 -5.80
N ASP A 87 -9.49 3.17 -5.89
CA ASP A 87 -9.73 2.29 -7.05
C ASP A 87 -10.04 3.04 -8.33
N LYS A 88 -10.49 4.28 -8.22
CA LYS A 88 -10.78 5.19 -9.33
C LYS A 88 -9.65 6.18 -9.57
N GLU A 89 -8.48 5.92 -8.97
CA GLU A 89 -7.32 6.82 -9.02
C GLU A 89 -7.55 8.20 -8.37
N HIS A 90 -8.52 8.28 -7.45
CA HIS A 90 -8.76 9.48 -6.64
C HIS A 90 -8.03 9.32 -5.31
N PHE A 91 -6.98 10.09 -5.13
CA PHE A 91 -6.08 10.04 -3.97
C PHE A 91 -6.15 11.32 -3.13
N ASP A 92 -7.30 11.98 -3.14
CA ASP A 92 -7.51 13.21 -2.39
C ASP A 92 -7.37 12.99 -0.88
N MET A 93 -6.73 13.95 -0.22
CA MET A 93 -6.53 13.95 1.23
C MET A 93 -6.99 15.31 1.78
N PRO A 94 -7.55 15.33 2.98
CA PRO A 94 -7.83 14.22 3.90
C PRO A 94 -8.91 13.25 3.37
N ASN A 95 -8.79 11.97 3.77
CA ASN A 95 -9.72 10.92 3.32
C ASN A 95 -11.08 11.04 4.03
N PRO A 96 -12.18 11.29 3.31
CA PRO A 96 -13.51 11.45 3.92
C PRO A 96 -14.10 10.15 4.53
N ASP A 97 -13.54 8.99 4.19
CA ASP A 97 -13.96 7.70 4.78
C ASP A 97 -13.35 7.47 6.18
N LEU A 98 -12.36 8.27 6.58
CA LEU A 98 -11.80 8.22 7.92
C LEU A 98 -12.64 9.04 8.92
N PRO A 99 -12.61 8.68 10.22
CA PRO A 99 -13.28 9.47 11.24
C PRO A 99 -12.79 10.91 11.24
N ALA A 100 -13.71 11.87 11.26
CA ALA A 100 -13.37 13.26 11.47
C ALA A 100 -12.86 13.48 12.90
N ILE A 101 -11.74 14.18 13.05
CA ILE A 101 -11.11 14.41 14.34
C ILE A 101 -10.79 15.90 14.56
N GLY A 102 -10.83 16.34 15.81
CA GLY A 102 -10.60 17.75 16.15
C GLY A 102 -10.93 18.05 17.61
N LYS A 103 -11.24 19.27 17.89
CA LYS A 103 -11.55 19.73 19.26
C LYS A 103 -12.85 19.14 19.81
N THR A 104 -13.81 18.85 18.93
CA THR A 104 -15.13 18.31 19.30
C THR A 104 -15.19 16.79 19.26
N THR A 105 -14.07 16.12 18.96
CA THR A 105 -14.03 14.66 18.87
C THR A 105 -14.31 14.00 20.22
N ASP A 106 -15.31 13.12 20.24
CA ASP A 106 -15.56 12.23 21.36
C ASP A 106 -14.59 11.04 21.32
N TRP A 107 -13.45 11.21 21.97
CA TRP A 107 -12.39 10.19 21.99
C TRP A 107 -12.78 8.90 22.70
N SER A 108 -13.85 8.89 23.50
CA SER A 108 -14.33 7.68 24.17
C SER A 108 -14.90 6.64 23.21
N LYS A 109 -15.16 7.02 21.96
CA LYS A 109 -15.64 6.12 20.88
C LYS A 109 -14.54 5.33 20.20
N PHE A 110 -13.29 5.59 20.53
CA PHE A 110 -12.13 4.95 19.92
C PHE A 110 -11.39 4.11 20.96
N GLU A 111 -10.87 2.98 20.53
CA GLU A 111 -10.02 2.19 21.39
C GLU A 111 -8.74 2.95 21.72
N LYS A 112 -8.40 2.99 23.02
CA LYS A 112 -7.19 3.69 23.46
C LYS A 112 -5.92 3.18 22.79
N ALA A 113 -5.86 1.87 22.54
CA ALA A 113 -4.72 1.24 21.86
C ALA A 113 -4.54 1.79 20.45
N ASP A 114 -5.63 2.00 19.70
CA ASP A 114 -5.57 2.56 18.34
C ASP A 114 -5.15 4.02 18.35
N ILE A 115 -5.65 4.81 19.32
CA ILE A 115 -5.24 6.21 19.47
C ILE A 115 -3.73 6.30 19.78
N ASP A 116 -3.25 5.49 20.72
CA ASP A 116 -1.84 5.47 21.11
C ASP A 116 -0.96 5.00 19.96
N TRP A 117 -1.37 3.98 19.22
CA TRP A 117 -0.67 3.49 18.03
C TRP A 117 -0.60 4.56 16.92
N MET A 118 -1.73 5.20 16.59
CA MET A 118 -1.74 6.29 15.61
C MET A 118 -0.80 7.44 15.99
N ARG A 119 -0.75 7.81 17.28
CA ARG A 119 0.10 8.90 17.76
C ARG A 119 1.58 8.55 17.80
N ASN A 120 1.90 7.35 18.26
CA ASN A 120 3.26 6.98 18.62
C ASN A 120 4.00 6.20 17.54
N GLU A 121 3.26 5.61 16.57
CA GLU A 121 3.84 4.80 15.52
C GLU A 121 3.48 5.32 14.12
N VAL A 122 2.17 5.50 13.81
CA VAL A 122 1.75 5.88 12.45
C VAL A 122 2.19 7.30 12.11
N LYS A 123 1.86 8.28 12.94
CA LYS A 123 2.19 9.69 12.71
C LYS A 123 3.71 9.92 12.54
N PRO A 124 4.58 9.45 13.46
CA PRO A 124 6.02 9.66 13.31
C PRO A 124 6.62 8.89 12.13
N ALA A 125 6.14 7.70 11.82
CA ALA A 125 6.58 6.95 10.64
C ALA A 125 6.23 7.68 9.34
N MET A 126 5.01 8.21 9.23
CA MET A 126 4.60 9.03 8.08
C MET A 126 5.41 10.32 7.98
N ALA A 127 5.56 11.07 9.07
CA ALA A 127 6.38 12.29 9.08
C ALA A 127 7.81 12.01 8.59
N LYS A 128 8.40 10.90 9.05
CA LYS A 128 9.74 10.47 8.63
C LYS A 128 9.81 10.13 7.13
N VAL A 129 8.88 9.34 6.60
CA VAL A 129 8.92 8.94 5.19
C VAL A 129 8.64 10.11 4.26
N MET A 130 7.80 11.07 4.71
CA MET A 130 7.50 12.31 3.98
C MET A 130 8.63 13.34 4.11
N ASN A 131 9.66 13.06 4.90
CA ASN A 131 10.74 14.00 5.23
C ASN A 131 10.21 15.32 5.80
N MET A 132 9.20 15.23 6.66
CA MET A 132 8.56 16.37 7.33
C MET A 132 8.77 16.27 8.84
N PRO A 133 8.88 17.40 9.56
CA PRO A 133 8.79 17.36 11.02
C PRO A 133 7.39 16.93 11.44
N GLU A 134 7.26 16.35 12.62
CA GLU A 134 5.95 16.08 13.19
C GLU A 134 5.24 17.36 13.58
N TRP A 135 3.92 17.34 13.44
CA TRP A 135 3.08 18.39 14.00
C TRP A 135 3.15 18.40 15.53
N THR A 136 3.43 19.55 16.08
CA THR A 136 3.31 19.87 17.50
C THR A 136 2.68 21.26 17.64
N PRO A 137 2.20 21.67 18.84
CA PRO A 137 1.74 23.04 19.04
C PRO A 137 2.78 24.11 18.68
N GLU A 138 4.08 23.80 18.86
CA GLU A 138 5.21 24.67 18.55
C GLU A 138 5.57 24.63 17.06
N ASN A 139 5.20 23.55 16.37
CA ASN A 139 5.43 23.36 14.92
C ASN A 139 4.13 23.01 14.18
N PRO A 140 3.22 23.96 13.99
CA PRO A 140 1.89 23.71 13.40
C PRO A 140 1.92 23.40 11.89
N LYS A 141 3.08 23.48 11.24
CA LYS A 141 3.28 23.11 9.83
C LYS A 141 3.83 21.70 9.66
N GLY A 142 4.04 20.96 10.75
CA GLY A 142 4.49 19.58 10.72
C GLY A 142 3.38 18.62 10.28
N PHE A 143 3.79 17.40 9.94
CA PHE A 143 2.89 16.32 9.58
C PHE A 143 2.03 15.91 10.78
N GLY A 144 0.72 16.01 10.66
CA GLY A 144 -0.25 15.77 11.73
C GLY A 144 -1.39 14.85 11.34
N CYS A 145 -2.31 14.65 12.27
CA CYS A 145 -3.46 13.76 12.06
C CYS A 145 -4.39 14.27 10.95
N LEU A 146 -4.50 15.58 10.77
CA LEU A 146 -5.39 16.19 9.78
C LEU A 146 -4.85 16.12 8.34
N GLU A 147 -3.64 15.64 8.15
CA GLU A 147 -3.15 15.28 6.81
C GLU A 147 -3.88 14.06 6.24
N CYS A 148 -4.44 13.23 7.14
CA CYS A 148 -5.17 12.02 6.76
C CYS A 148 -6.65 12.08 7.13
N HIS A 149 -6.99 12.62 8.29
CA HIS A 149 -8.36 12.68 8.82
C HIS A 149 -9.03 14.01 8.52
N PRO A 150 -10.34 14.01 8.16
CA PRO A 150 -11.12 15.24 8.09
C PRO A 150 -11.14 15.96 9.44
N ALA A 151 -11.20 17.29 9.40
CA ALA A 151 -11.36 18.08 10.61
C ALA A 151 -12.81 17.97 11.13
N ALA A 152 -12.97 17.70 12.44
CA ALA A 152 -14.23 17.88 13.15
C ALA A 152 -14.30 19.34 13.64
N GLU A 153 -15.38 20.02 13.29
CA GLU A 153 -15.67 21.40 13.71
C GLU A 153 -16.04 21.50 15.19
#